data_b520565796b29b49afafba39656d96c4
#
_entry.id   b520565796b29b49afafba39656d96c4
#
_cell.length_a   1.000
_cell.length_b   1.000
_cell.length_c   1.000
_cell.angle_alpha   90.00
_cell.angle_beta   90.00
_cell.angle_gamma   90.00
#
_symmetry.space_group_name_H-M   'P 1'
#
loop_
_entity.id
_entity.type
_entity.pdbx_description
1 polymer ?
#
loop_
_entity_poly.entity_id
_entity_poly.type
_entity_poly.pdbx_seq_one_letter_code
_entity_poly.pdbx_strand_id
1 'polypeptide(L)'
;HTNDGVAVSIQKDGLLPISQTSMLIHPHIAYHDYEGLALDHTEKERLVEDIGDKNLFILRNHGTLSVGQTCGIAFMGIYFLERACSAQIRAQSAGSINLPSKEAIKTTQDQSIGMFDLGRDRLAWPALLRKLERQSPDYKN
;
A
#
# COMPACT_ATOMS: atom_id res chain seq x y z
N HIS A 1 -11.04 -2.41 1.18
CA HIS A 1 -12.10 -2.00 0.22
C HIS A 1 -12.32 -0.48 0.21
N THR A 2 -11.25 0.30 0.19
CA THR A 2 -11.34 1.74 -0.03
C THR A 2 -11.68 2.04 -1.49
N ASN A 3 -12.37 3.13 -1.76
CA ASN A 3 -12.79 3.47 -3.13
C ASN A 3 -11.59 3.58 -4.09
N ASP A 4 -10.54 4.29 -3.68
CA ASP A 4 -9.38 4.53 -4.53
C ASP A 4 -8.50 3.27 -4.66
N GLY A 5 -8.37 2.47 -3.58
CA GLY A 5 -7.67 1.19 -3.61
C GLY A 5 -8.35 0.18 -4.53
N VAL A 6 -9.68 0.07 -4.47
CA VAL A 6 -10.46 -0.77 -5.40
C VAL A 6 -10.29 -0.24 -6.84
N ALA A 7 -10.40 1.07 -7.06
CA ALA A 7 -10.27 1.64 -8.40
C ALA A 7 -8.91 1.34 -9.04
N VAL A 8 -7.81 1.42 -8.28
CA VAL A 8 -6.46 1.05 -8.77
C VAL A 8 -6.34 -0.46 -8.99
N SER A 9 -6.97 -1.29 -8.14
CA SER A 9 -6.93 -2.75 -8.30
C SER A 9 -7.58 -3.24 -9.60
N ILE A 10 -8.52 -2.47 -10.16
CA ILE A 10 -9.20 -2.74 -11.44
C ILE A 10 -8.35 -2.31 -12.64
N GLN A 11 -7.39 -1.41 -12.46
CA GLN A 11 -6.57 -0.91 -13.55
C GLN A 11 -5.55 -1.94 -14.02
N LYS A 12 -5.43 -2.12 -15.33
CA LYS A 12 -4.51 -3.09 -15.94
C LYS A 12 -3.08 -2.96 -15.42
N ASP A 13 -2.56 -1.74 -15.34
CA ASP A 13 -1.18 -1.47 -14.93
C ASP A 13 -1.03 -1.34 -13.40
N GLY A 14 -2.14 -1.41 -12.65
CA GLY A 14 -2.14 -1.27 -11.19
C GLY A 14 -1.65 0.09 -10.71
N LEU A 15 -0.87 0.12 -9.64
CA LEU A 15 -0.31 1.35 -9.12
C LEU A 15 0.91 1.79 -9.94
N LEU A 16 0.84 3.03 -10.46
CA LEU A 16 1.90 3.62 -11.25
C LEU A 16 2.88 4.41 -10.38
N PRO A 17 4.18 4.43 -10.71
CA PRO A 17 5.20 5.20 -9.97
C PRO A 17 5.20 6.67 -10.39
N ILE A 18 4.08 7.37 -10.23
CA ILE A 18 3.85 8.74 -10.73
C ILE A 18 3.95 9.83 -9.65
N SER A 19 4.04 9.43 -8.39
CA SER A 19 4.22 10.34 -7.26
C SER A 19 5.36 9.85 -6.36
N GLN A 20 5.95 10.74 -5.57
CA GLN A 20 6.99 10.34 -4.62
C GLN A 20 6.51 9.18 -3.73
N THR A 21 5.29 9.26 -3.19
CA THR A 21 4.72 8.20 -2.36
C THR A 21 4.61 6.88 -3.11
N SER A 22 4.08 6.89 -4.36
CA SER A 22 3.97 5.66 -5.14
C SER A 22 5.34 5.10 -5.53
N MET A 23 6.33 5.94 -5.87
CA MET A 23 7.68 5.49 -6.17
C MET A 23 8.34 4.81 -4.95
N LEU A 24 8.18 5.39 -3.75
CA LEU A 24 8.74 4.83 -2.51
C LEU A 24 8.18 3.45 -2.16
N ILE A 25 6.88 3.24 -2.38
CA ILE A 25 6.23 1.97 -2.00
C ILE A 25 6.23 0.92 -3.10
N HIS A 26 6.44 1.32 -4.34
CA HIS A 26 6.33 0.46 -5.52
C HIS A 26 7.16 -0.85 -5.43
N PRO A 27 8.42 -0.83 -4.92
CA PRO A 27 9.21 -2.05 -4.76
C PRO A 27 8.64 -3.06 -3.75
N HIS A 28 7.72 -2.61 -2.88
CA HIS A 28 7.14 -3.40 -1.80
C HIS A 28 5.76 -3.95 -2.14
N ILE A 29 5.30 -3.77 -3.40
CA ILE A 29 3.96 -4.17 -3.84
C ILE A 29 4.05 -5.51 -4.58
N ALA A 30 3.18 -6.44 -4.20
CA ALA A 30 2.85 -7.63 -4.95
C ALA A 30 1.43 -7.54 -5.51
N TYR A 31 1.11 -8.40 -6.46
CA TYR A 31 -0.21 -8.50 -7.08
C TYR A 31 -0.71 -9.93 -6.98
N HIS A 32 -2.01 -10.08 -6.81
CA HIS A 32 -2.68 -11.37 -6.87
C HIS A 32 -3.91 -11.24 -7.76
N ASP A 33 -4.09 -12.18 -8.66
CA ASP A 33 -5.22 -12.19 -9.58
C ASP A 33 -6.51 -12.60 -8.84
N TYR A 34 -7.65 -12.09 -9.33
CA TYR A 34 -8.94 -12.37 -8.72
C TYR A 34 -9.40 -13.79 -9.00
N GLU A 35 -9.57 -14.61 -7.99
CA GLU A 35 -10.00 -16.00 -8.08
C GLU A 35 -11.45 -16.23 -7.63
N GLY A 36 -12.16 -15.18 -7.26
CA GLY A 36 -13.54 -15.24 -6.76
C GLY A 36 -13.67 -14.79 -5.31
N LEU A 37 -14.75 -15.19 -4.66
CA LEU A 37 -14.89 -14.97 -3.22
C LEU A 37 -13.97 -15.95 -2.47
N ALA A 38 -13.28 -15.47 -1.45
CA ALA A 38 -12.31 -16.24 -0.65
C ALA A 38 -12.98 -17.34 0.20
N LEU A 39 -13.68 -18.25 -0.47
CA LEU A 39 -14.34 -19.42 0.10
C LEU A 39 -13.49 -20.69 -0.04
N ASP A 40 -12.53 -20.66 -0.96
CA ASP A 40 -11.58 -21.77 -1.19
C ASP A 40 -10.29 -21.53 -0.43
N HIS A 41 -10.03 -22.41 0.54
CA HIS A 41 -8.81 -22.34 1.35
C HIS A 41 -7.52 -22.60 0.57
N THR A 42 -7.58 -23.15 -0.64
CA THR A 42 -6.39 -23.38 -1.49
C THR A 42 -5.81 -22.08 -2.05
N GLU A 43 -6.59 -21.01 -2.15
CA GLU A 43 -6.12 -19.66 -2.51
C GLU A 43 -5.02 -19.15 -1.56
N LYS A 44 -5.07 -19.56 -0.28
CA LYS A 44 -4.08 -19.13 0.72
C LYS A 44 -2.64 -19.42 0.31
N GLU A 45 -2.38 -20.58 -0.28
CA GLU A 45 -1.03 -20.97 -0.68
C GLU A 45 -0.51 -20.05 -1.80
N ARG A 46 -1.37 -19.72 -2.77
CA ARG A 46 -1.05 -18.80 -3.87
C ARG A 46 -0.87 -17.35 -3.40
N LEU A 47 -1.71 -16.91 -2.45
CA LEU A 47 -1.53 -15.59 -1.83
C LEU A 47 -0.18 -15.47 -1.12
N VAL A 48 0.26 -16.52 -0.41
CA VAL A 48 1.56 -16.55 0.27
C VAL A 48 2.71 -16.59 -0.75
N GLU A 49 2.56 -17.33 -1.85
CA GLU A 49 3.53 -17.39 -2.93
C GLU A 49 3.68 -16.03 -3.62
N ASP A 50 2.57 -15.40 -3.99
CA ASP A 50 2.54 -14.13 -4.70
C ASP A 50 3.08 -12.97 -3.86
N ILE A 51 2.82 -12.95 -2.56
CA ILE A 51 3.35 -11.89 -1.70
C ILE A 51 4.88 -11.99 -1.57
N GLY A 52 5.43 -13.21 -1.50
CA GLY A 52 6.85 -13.43 -1.36
C GLY A 52 7.46 -12.63 -0.19
N ASP A 53 8.43 -11.79 -0.50
CA ASP A 53 9.11 -10.89 0.45
C ASP A 53 8.45 -9.50 0.59
N LYS A 54 7.31 -9.27 -0.07
CA LYS A 54 6.59 -7.99 -0.06
C LYS A 54 5.66 -7.88 1.15
N ASN A 55 5.22 -6.68 1.42
CA ASN A 55 4.28 -6.39 2.51
C ASN A 55 3.08 -5.54 2.10
N LEU A 56 2.99 -5.16 0.84
CA LEU A 56 1.84 -4.49 0.25
C LEU A 56 1.28 -5.35 -0.88
N PHE A 57 -0.03 -5.44 -0.96
CA PHE A 57 -0.72 -6.23 -1.97
C PHE A 57 -1.77 -5.40 -2.68
N ILE A 58 -1.84 -5.56 -3.99
CA ILE A 58 -2.99 -5.18 -4.80
C ILE A 58 -3.65 -6.48 -5.25
N LEU A 59 -4.79 -6.77 -4.65
CA LEU A 59 -5.67 -7.86 -5.03
C LEU A 59 -6.49 -7.40 -6.22
N ARG A 60 -6.22 -7.94 -7.41
CA ARG A 60 -6.85 -7.53 -8.67
C ARG A 60 -8.38 -7.56 -8.54
N ASN A 61 -9.06 -6.52 -9.02
CA ASN A 61 -10.51 -6.37 -8.98
C ASN A 61 -11.16 -6.44 -7.58
N HIS A 62 -10.37 -6.38 -6.51
CA HIS A 62 -10.85 -6.54 -5.14
C HIS A 62 -10.45 -5.36 -4.24
N GLY A 63 -9.18 -4.98 -4.22
CA GLY A 63 -8.70 -3.90 -3.37
C GLY A 63 -7.25 -4.05 -2.94
N THR A 64 -6.95 -3.58 -1.74
CA THR A 64 -5.60 -3.50 -1.21
C THR A 64 -5.47 -4.23 0.13
N LEU A 65 -4.27 -4.77 0.40
CA LEU A 65 -3.93 -5.44 1.64
C LEU A 65 -2.51 -5.04 2.06
N SER A 66 -2.26 -4.99 3.35
CA SER A 66 -0.93 -4.80 3.91
C SER A 66 -0.68 -5.80 5.03
N VAL A 67 0.52 -6.33 5.06
CA VAL A 67 1.02 -7.18 6.14
C VAL A 67 2.25 -6.55 6.77
N GLY A 68 2.58 -6.94 7.99
CA GLY A 68 3.76 -6.44 8.68
C GLY A 68 4.04 -7.23 9.95
N GLN A 69 5.29 -7.16 10.44
CA GLN A 69 5.70 -7.79 11.69
C GLN A 69 5.00 -7.18 12.91
N THR A 70 4.52 -5.95 12.79
CA THR A 70 3.76 -5.24 13.82
C THR A 70 2.51 -4.58 13.21
N CYS A 71 1.51 -4.30 14.05
CA CYS A 71 0.32 -3.53 13.65
C CYS A 71 0.71 -2.15 13.10
N GLY A 72 1.74 -1.52 13.66
CA GLY A 72 2.22 -0.22 13.20
C GLY A 72 2.76 -0.26 11.77
N ILE A 73 3.56 -1.28 11.42
CA ILE A 73 4.09 -1.49 10.07
C ILE A 73 2.95 -1.73 9.08
N ALA A 74 2.03 -2.65 9.40
CA ALA A 74 0.89 -2.96 8.54
C ALA A 74 -0.01 -1.73 8.34
N PHE A 75 -0.33 -1.00 9.41
CA PHE A 75 -1.15 0.21 9.33
C PHE A 75 -0.51 1.30 8.47
N MET A 76 0.77 1.59 8.67
CA MET A 76 1.45 2.59 7.86
C MET A 76 1.61 2.15 6.40
N GLY A 77 1.78 0.85 6.17
CA GLY A 77 1.79 0.27 4.84
C GLY A 77 0.51 0.56 4.07
N ILE A 78 -0.65 0.19 4.63
CA ILE A 78 -1.94 0.45 3.99
C ILE A 78 -2.25 1.94 3.87
N TYR A 79 -1.82 2.77 4.83
CA TYR A 79 -1.98 4.21 4.75
C TYR A 79 -1.25 4.81 3.53
N PHE A 80 0.03 4.45 3.32
CA PHE A 80 0.79 4.95 2.18
C PHE A 80 0.26 4.39 0.85
N LEU A 81 -0.14 3.12 0.82
CA LEU A 81 -0.73 2.52 -0.38
C LEU A 81 -2.01 3.25 -0.78
N GLU A 82 -2.90 3.51 0.17
CA GLU A 82 -4.14 4.25 -0.07
C GLU A 82 -3.87 5.69 -0.53
N ARG A 83 -2.90 6.38 0.08
CA ARG A 83 -2.50 7.73 -0.36
C ARG A 83 -1.97 7.74 -1.79
N ALA A 84 -1.22 6.73 -2.19
CA ALA A 84 -0.73 6.58 -3.55
C ALA A 84 -1.86 6.29 -4.55
N CYS A 85 -2.80 5.40 -4.21
CA CYS A 85 -4.00 5.12 -4.99
C CYS A 85 -4.85 6.39 -5.20
N SER A 86 -5.12 7.13 -4.13
CA SER A 86 -5.87 8.40 -4.19
C SER A 86 -5.20 9.43 -5.10
N ALA A 87 -3.88 9.56 -5.03
CA ALA A 87 -3.14 10.47 -5.89
C ALA A 87 -3.25 10.07 -7.37
N GLN A 88 -3.14 8.77 -7.67
CA GLN A 88 -3.27 8.24 -9.03
C GLN A 88 -4.65 8.51 -9.62
N ILE A 89 -5.71 8.13 -8.92
CA ILE A 89 -7.09 8.30 -9.41
C ILE A 89 -7.40 9.78 -9.67
N ARG A 90 -7.01 10.67 -8.76
CA ARG A 90 -7.21 12.11 -8.92
C ARG A 90 -6.40 12.69 -10.09
N ALA A 91 -5.14 12.27 -10.25
CA ALA A 91 -4.32 12.73 -11.36
C ALA A 91 -4.88 12.26 -12.71
N GLN A 92 -5.28 11.00 -12.82
CA GLN A 92 -5.87 10.44 -14.03
C GLN A 92 -7.21 11.11 -14.41
N SER A 93 -8.02 11.47 -13.42
CA SER A 93 -9.28 12.18 -13.67
C SER A 93 -9.09 13.64 -14.12
N ALA A 94 -7.94 14.25 -13.84
CA ALA A 94 -7.62 15.64 -14.18
C ALA A 94 -7.01 15.80 -15.59
N GLY A 95 -6.72 14.71 -16.31
CA GLY A 95 -6.17 14.75 -17.67
C GLY A 95 -4.78 14.10 -17.79
N SER A 96 -3.90 14.69 -18.61
CA SER A 96 -2.57 14.13 -18.87
C SER A 96 -1.66 14.21 -17.64
N ILE A 97 -0.88 13.14 -17.45
CA ILE A 97 0.03 12.99 -16.31
C ILE A 97 1.46 13.30 -16.77
N ASN A 98 2.18 14.11 -15.97
CA ASN A 98 3.62 14.26 -16.12
C ASN A 98 4.31 13.04 -15.47
N LEU A 99 4.98 12.24 -16.29
CA LEU A 99 5.69 11.05 -15.81
C LEU A 99 7.13 11.41 -15.40
N PRO A 100 7.59 10.95 -14.21
CA PRO A 100 9.00 11.08 -13.83
C PRO A 100 9.91 10.29 -14.79
N SER A 101 11.19 10.70 -14.92
CA SER A 101 12.16 9.92 -15.69
C SER A 101 12.40 8.55 -15.02
N LYS A 102 12.83 7.57 -15.83
CA LYS A 102 13.17 6.22 -15.33
C LYS A 102 14.28 6.28 -14.27
N GLU A 103 15.24 7.18 -14.44
CA GLU A 103 16.33 7.41 -13.50
C GLU A 103 15.82 7.97 -12.17
N ALA A 104 14.90 8.93 -12.19
CA ALA A 104 14.29 9.50 -10.98
C ALA A 104 13.46 8.44 -10.24
N ILE A 105 12.68 7.64 -10.96
CA ILE A 105 11.93 6.51 -10.38
C ILE A 105 12.89 5.55 -9.69
N LYS A 106 13.92 5.07 -10.41
CA LYS A 106 14.89 4.13 -9.87
C LYS A 106 15.62 4.70 -8.65
N THR A 107 16.11 5.93 -8.71
CA THR A 107 16.78 6.59 -7.60
C THR A 107 15.88 6.63 -6.36
N THR A 108 14.60 7.00 -6.53
CA THR A 108 13.64 7.06 -5.42
C THR A 108 13.36 5.67 -4.84
N GLN A 109 13.26 4.66 -5.67
CA GLN A 109 13.08 3.27 -5.25
C GLN A 109 14.30 2.76 -4.47
N ASP A 110 15.52 3.00 -4.97
CA ASP A 110 16.77 2.63 -4.28
C ASP A 110 16.89 3.32 -2.90
N GLN A 111 16.50 4.59 -2.81
CA GLN A 111 16.47 5.35 -1.55
C GLN A 111 15.41 4.84 -0.57
N SER A 112 14.36 4.18 -1.05
CA SER A 112 13.30 3.63 -0.20
C SER A 112 13.74 2.39 0.59
N ILE A 113 14.76 1.69 0.10
CA ILE A 113 15.31 0.49 0.75
C ILE A 113 15.91 0.91 2.10
N GLY A 114 15.34 0.43 3.19
CA GLY A 114 15.74 0.78 4.56
C GLY A 114 15.03 2.00 5.18
N MET A 115 14.44 2.90 4.39
CA MET A 115 13.60 3.98 4.94
C MET A 115 12.20 3.50 5.35
N PHE A 116 11.73 2.44 4.68
CA PHE A 116 10.36 1.98 4.83
C PHE A 116 10.08 1.43 6.24
N ASP A 117 11.08 0.91 6.93
CA ASP A 117 10.94 0.29 8.25
C ASP A 117 11.29 1.22 9.43
N LEU A 118 12.21 2.17 9.23
CA LEU A 118 12.81 2.93 10.35
C LEU A 118 11.89 3.97 11.01
N GLY A 119 10.95 4.57 10.28
CA GLY A 119 10.14 5.67 10.81
C GLY A 119 8.72 5.28 11.26
N ARG A 120 8.23 4.14 10.80
CA ARG A 120 6.81 3.78 10.93
C ARG A 120 6.43 3.32 12.31
N ASP A 121 7.18 2.37 12.83
CA ASP A 121 6.87 1.74 14.11
C ASP A 121 7.34 2.59 15.30
N ARG A 122 8.43 3.35 15.12
CA ARG A 122 9.05 4.13 16.21
C ARG A 122 8.48 5.53 16.39
N LEU A 123 7.97 6.16 15.34
CA LEU A 123 7.50 7.55 15.39
C LEU A 123 6.00 7.69 15.15
N ALA A 124 5.52 7.19 13.99
CA ALA A 124 4.14 7.42 13.58
C ALA A 124 3.15 6.63 14.43
N TRP A 125 3.37 5.33 14.64
CA TRP A 125 2.45 4.49 15.39
C TRP A 125 2.29 4.93 16.84
N PRO A 126 3.33 5.17 17.65
CA PRO A 126 3.18 5.71 18.99
C PRO A 126 2.49 7.08 19.04
N ALA A 127 2.71 7.92 18.01
CA ALA A 127 2.02 9.21 17.92
C ALA A 127 0.51 9.03 17.66
N LEU A 128 0.13 8.08 16.82
CA LEU A 128 -1.27 7.73 16.57
C LEU A 128 -1.94 7.16 17.81
N LEU A 129 -1.27 6.29 18.54
CA LEU A 129 -1.78 5.74 19.81
C LEU A 129 -2.00 6.84 20.85
N ARG A 130 -1.05 7.77 21.00
CA ARG A 130 -1.24 8.94 21.89
C ARG A 130 -2.40 9.84 21.46
N LYS A 131 -2.62 9.98 20.16
CA LYS A 131 -3.78 10.71 19.62
C LYS A 131 -5.07 9.99 19.98
N LEU A 132 -5.14 8.69 19.73
CA LEU A 132 -6.29 7.84 20.00
C LEU A 132 -6.65 7.85 21.51
N GLU A 133 -5.65 7.75 22.37
CA GLU A 133 -5.83 7.79 23.82
C GLU A 133 -6.47 9.10 24.32
N ARG A 134 -6.17 10.22 23.66
CA ARG A 134 -6.80 11.51 23.98
C ARG A 134 -8.23 11.66 23.41
N GLN A 135 -8.53 11.00 22.29
CA GLN A 135 -9.79 11.18 21.58
C GLN A 135 -10.83 10.10 21.88
N SER A 136 -10.38 8.89 22.15
CA SER A 136 -11.24 7.71 22.36
C SER A 136 -10.52 6.71 23.26
N PRO A 137 -10.37 7.01 24.58
CA PRO A 137 -9.61 6.15 25.51
C PRO A 137 -10.19 4.74 25.65
N ASP A 138 -11.47 4.56 25.31
CA ASP A 138 -12.22 3.30 25.44
C ASP A 138 -11.76 2.22 24.46
N TYR A 139 -10.88 2.53 23.51
CA TYR A 139 -10.33 1.55 22.56
C TYR A 139 -9.52 0.44 23.23
N LYS A 140 -9.16 0.60 24.50
CA LYS A 140 -8.40 -0.39 25.29
C LYS A 140 -9.28 -1.42 26.01
N ASN A 141 -10.61 -1.24 26.00
CA ASN A 141 -11.58 -2.06 26.75
C ASN A 141 -12.26 -3.09 25.86
#